data_6ebe9d604f116052fe81bfd4b929c05f
#
_entry.id   6ebe9d604f116052fe81bfd4b929c05f
#
_cell.length_a   1.000
_cell.length_b   1.000
_cell.length_c   1.000
_cell.angle_alpha   90.00
_cell.angle_beta   90.00
_cell.angle_gamma   90.00
#
_symmetry.space_group_name_H-M   'P 1'
#
loop_
_entity.id
_entity.type
_entity.pdbx_description
1 polymer ?
#
loop_
_entity_poly.entity_id
_entity_poly.type
_entity_poly.pdbx_seq_one_letter_code
_entity_poly.pdbx_strand_id
1 'polypeptide(L)'
;MDTLDKGKTHFLYGAVVFFSMVFTSVALILFWPQQNSGKVAKVTIKSGISLLQLAQQMKNNKLITNTSTFMWAAQLMGKERKIPTGTFHLQDATNNYAIIQQLVHGSPELEKITFLEGWTVRQFANHLAEKLDLEAEEIEGLANRDSFLRKHQINSSSAEGYLFPDTYLLSEHTDPESVLNILVNESRKFWTKAREYRATALGLTKHEIVTLASIIEGEAIYDDERPVISAVYHNRLESGMKLQADPTIQYIIDDGPRRLLTRDLQIRSPYNTYLHEGLPPGPINSPGKKSLLAALYPEENEYLFFVAKGDGYHTFSKTEKEHNRAKKKLQKLRKALKRNRSK
;
A
#
# COMPACT_ATOMS: atom_id res chain seq x y z
N MET A 1 -42.34 7.55 -64.92
CA MET A 1 -41.98 8.09 -63.57
C MET A 1 -42.35 7.18 -62.42
N ASP A 2 -43.25 6.22 -62.59
CA ASP A 2 -43.77 5.32 -61.48
C ASP A 2 -42.88 4.17 -61.04
N THR A 3 -41.92 3.69 -61.84
CA THR A 3 -41.09 2.52 -61.48
C THR A 3 -39.92 2.85 -60.52
N LEU A 4 -39.43 4.09 -60.58
CA LEU A 4 -38.34 4.60 -59.69
C LEU A 4 -38.83 4.82 -58.24
N ASP A 5 -40.11 5.11 -58.07
CA ASP A 5 -40.69 5.40 -56.76
C ASP A 5 -41.03 4.07 -56.01
N LYS A 6 -41.48 3.05 -56.75
CA LYS A 6 -41.68 1.71 -56.14
C LYS A 6 -40.40 1.04 -55.64
N GLY A 7 -39.27 1.21 -56.35
CA GLY A 7 -37.97 0.69 -55.93
C GLY A 7 -37.47 1.32 -54.65
N LYS A 8 -37.62 2.62 -54.47
CA LYS A 8 -37.27 3.37 -53.26
C LYS A 8 -38.15 2.92 -52.06
N THR A 9 -39.43 2.72 -52.29
CA THR A 9 -40.38 2.28 -51.27
C THR A 9 -40.04 0.87 -50.77
N HIS A 10 -39.74 -0.07 -51.68
CA HIS A 10 -39.31 -1.43 -51.29
C HIS A 10 -37.98 -1.45 -50.55
N PHE A 11 -37.01 -0.63 -50.97
CA PHE A 11 -35.75 -0.46 -50.26
C PHE A 11 -35.98 0.09 -48.86
N LEU A 12 -36.84 1.09 -48.68
CA LEU A 12 -37.16 1.68 -47.39
C LEU A 12 -37.81 0.68 -46.46
N TYR A 13 -38.77 -0.10 -46.95
CA TYR A 13 -39.40 -1.20 -46.19
C TYR A 13 -38.40 -2.29 -45.82
N GLY A 14 -37.52 -2.70 -46.71
CA GLY A 14 -36.45 -3.65 -46.42
C GLY A 14 -35.50 -3.15 -45.34
N ALA A 15 -35.09 -1.87 -45.41
CA ALA A 15 -34.26 -1.24 -44.38
C ALA A 15 -34.96 -1.19 -43.00
N VAL A 16 -36.24 -0.76 -42.98
CA VAL A 16 -37.00 -0.73 -41.71
C VAL A 16 -37.13 -2.15 -41.08
N VAL A 17 -37.44 -3.18 -41.89
CA VAL A 17 -37.52 -4.57 -41.41
C VAL A 17 -36.13 -5.02 -40.88
N PHE A 18 -35.07 -4.75 -41.62
CA PHE A 18 -33.71 -5.10 -41.18
C PHE A 18 -33.34 -4.43 -39.86
N PHE A 19 -33.53 -3.11 -39.74
CA PHE A 19 -33.26 -2.41 -38.49
C PHE A 19 -34.13 -2.83 -37.36
N SER A 20 -35.40 -3.16 -37.60
CA SER A 20 -36.29 -3.74 -36.59
C SER A 20 -35.80 -5.10 -36.09
N MET A 21 -35.36 -5.99 -37.00
CA MET A 21 -34.78 -7.29 -36.63
C MET A 21 -33.50 -7.14 -35.80
N VAL A 22 -32.58 -6.23 -36.21
CA VAL A 22 -31.37 -5.95 -35.48
C VAL A 22 -31.69 -5.40 -34.08
N PHE A 23 -32.57 -4.44 -33.97
CA PHE A 23 -33.01 -3.87 -32.70
C PHE A 23 -33.64 -4.93 -31.79
N THR A 24 -34.52 -5.77 -32.31
CA THR A 24 -35.14 -6.86 -31.55
C THR A 24 -34.10 -7.87 -31.08
N SER A 25 -33.14 -8.22 -31.94
CA SER A 25 -32.05 -9.15 -31.56
C SER A 25 -31.20 -8.58 -30.44
N VAL A 26 -30.80 -7.29 -30.50
CA VAL A 26 -30.06 -6.60 -29.45
C VAL A 26 -30.87 -6.55 -28.15
N ALA A 27 -32.15 -6.23 -28.24
CA ALA A 27 -33.03 -6.20 -27.06
C ALA A 27 -33.16 -7.58 -26.41
N LEU A 28 -33.27 -8.67 -27.19
CA LEU A 28 -33.29 -10.03 -26.67
C LEU A 28 -31.96 -10.42 -26.00
N ILE A 29 -30.82 -10.06 -26.58
CA ILE A 29 -29.51 -10.34 -26.01
C ILE A 29 -29.35 -9.64 -24.65
N LEU A 30 -29.76 -8.38 -24.53
CA LEU A 30 -29.58 -7.59 -23.32
C LEU A 30 -30.62 -7.89 -22.24
N PHE A 31 -31.90 -7.98 -22.61
CA PHE A 31 -33.03 -7.94 -21.68
C PHE A 31 -33.81 -9.26 -21.56
N TRP A 32 -33.36 -10.36 -22.22
CA TRP A 32 -33.99 -11.66 -22.05
C TRP A 32 -33.92 -12.08 -20.58
N PRO A 33 -35.06 -12.46 -19.96
CA PRO A 33 -35.10 -12.85 -18.55
C PRO A 33 -34.18 -14.03 -18.24
N GLN A 34 -33.39 -13.90 -17.16
CA GLN A 34 -32.57 -14.97 -16.61
C GLN A 34 -33.28 -15.65 -15.44
N GLN A 35 -32.84 -16.86 -15.07
CA GLN A 35 -33.54 -17.69 -14.06
C GLN A 35 -33.30 -17.26 -12.61
N ASN A 36 -32.69 -16.11 -12.37
CA ASN A 36 -32.37 -15.70 -11.02
C ASN A 36 -33.63 -15.25 -10.26
N SER A 37 -34.18 -16.15 -9.49
CA SER A 37 -35.40 -15.97 -8.70
C SER A 37 -35.13 -15.28 -7.37
N GLY A 38 -34.79 -13.99 -7.36
CA GLY A 38 -34.77 -13.14 -6.16
C GLY A 38 -33.75 -13.51 -5.07
N LYS A 39 -32.79 -14.40 -5.33
CA LYS A 39 -31.74 -14.79 -4.40
C LYS A 39 -30.46 -14.00 -4.68
N VAL A 40 -29.85 -13.50 -3.61
CA VAL A 40 -28.49 -12.94 -3.70
C VAL A 40 -27.53 -14.04 -4.12
N ALA A 41 -26.83 -13.85 -5.23
CA ALA A 41 -25.83 -14.78 -5.71
C ALA A 41 -24.41 -14.22 -5.54
N LYS A 42 -23.55 -15.00 -4.89
CA LYS A 42 -22.12 -14.67 -4.72
C LYS A 42 -21.36 -15.14 -5.96
N VAL A 43 -20.64 -14.20 -6.60
CA VAL A 43 -19.80 -14.48 -7.78
C VAL A 43 -18.40 -13.96 -7.51
N THR A 44 -17.42 -14.85 -7.54
CA THR A 44 -16.01 -14.52 -7.35
C THR A 44 -15.31 -14.45 -8.71
N ILE A 45 -14.69 -13.32 -9.00
CA ILE A 45 -13.97 -13.03 -10.25
C ILE A 45 -12.48 -12.91 -9.92
N LYS A 46 -11.71 -13.94 -10.29
CA LYS A 46 -10.24 -13.96 -10.07
C LYS A 46 -9.50 -13.11 -11.10
N SER A 47 -8.32 -12.63 -10.76
CA SER A 47 -7.44 -11.95 -11.69
C SER A 47 -7.09 -12.86 -12.89
N GLY A 48 -7.06 -12.29 -14.11
CA GLY A 48 -6.73 -13.03 -15.33
C GLY A 48 -7.84 -13.93 -15.88
N ILE A 49 -9.04 -13.98 -15.28
CA ILE A 49 -10.16 -14.76 -15.82
C ILE A 49 -10.61 -14.21 -17.18
N SER A 50 -10.78 -15.08 -18.18
CA SER A 50 -11.33 -14.66 -19.46
C SER A 50 -12.85 -14.47 -19.37
N LEU A 51 -13.42 -13.64 -20.28
CA LEU A 51 -14.88 -13.42 -20.34
C LEU A 51 -15.64 -14.75 -20.56
N LEU A 52 -15.07 -15.70 -21.30
CA LEU A 52 -15.65 -17.03 -21.50
C LEU A 52 -15.70 -17.83 -20.20
N GLN A 53 -14.60 -17.84 -19.44
CA GLN A 53 -14.55 -18.54 -18.16
C GLN A 53 -15.52 -17.93 -17.16
N LEU A 54 -15.61 -16.60 -17.10
CA LEU A 54 -16.60 -15.89 -16.28
C LEU A 54 -18.02 -16.28 -16.70
N ALA A 55 -18.34 -16.29 -17.99
CA ALA A 55 -19.65 -16.69 -18.50
C ALA A 55 -19.99 -18.14 -18.14
N GLN A 56 -19.02 -19.07 -18.21
CA GLN A 56 -19.18 -20.45 -17.78
C GLN A 56 -19.45 -20.56 -16.28
N GLN A 57 -18.70 -19.86 -15.47
CA GLN A 57 -18.92 -19.78 -14.02
C GLN A 57 -20.31 -19.24 -13.68
N MET A 58 -20.75 -18.17 -14.34
CA MET A 58 -22.09 -17.59 -14.19
C MET A 58 -23.19 -18.57 -14.56
N LYS A 59 -22.99 -19.36 -15.64
CA LYS A 59 -23.91 -20.39 -16.06
C LYS A 59 -23.99 -21.55 -15.06
N ASN A 60 -22.84 -22.01 -14.57
CA ASN A 60 -22.77 -23.08 -13.55
C ASN A 60 -23.46 -22.65 -12.25
N ASN A 61 -23.35 -21.38 -11.88
CA ASN A 61 -24.05 -20.80 -10.73
C ASN A 61 -25.53 -20.46 -11.02
N LYS A 62 -26.06 -20.84 -12.21
CA LYS A 62 -27.44 -20.59 -12.64
C LYS A 62 -27.87 -19.13 -12.69
N LEU A 63 -26.91 -18.23 -12.87
CA LEU A 63 -27.14 -16.79 -12.97
C LEU A 63 -27.49 -16.36 -14.39
N ILE A 64 -26.97 -17.08 -15.38
CA ILE A 64 -27.29 -16.89 -16.78
C ILE A 64 -27.71 -18.25 -17.42
N THR A 65 -28.53 -18.16 -18.44
CA THR A 65 -29.00 -19.38 -19.19
C THR A 65 -28.04 -19.73 -20.32
N ASN A 66 -27.38 -18.73 -20.93
CA ASN A 66 -26.55 -18.93 -22.12
C ASN A 66 -25.27 -18.06 -22.07
N THR A 67 -24.11 -18.72 -22.19
CA THR A 67 -22.81 -18.08 -22.16
C THR A 67 -22.59 -17.12 -23.34
N SER A 68 -23.01 -17.50 -24.55
CA SER A 68 -22.81 -16.69 -25.75
C SER A 68 -23.62 -15.41 -25.71
N THR A 69 -24.85 -15.42 -25.23
CA THR A 69 -25.68 -14.21 -25.12
C THR A 69 -25.13 -13.26 -24.07
N PHE A 70 -24.58 -13.78 -22.95
CA PHE A 70 -23.90 -12.97 -21.96
C PHE A 70 -22.64 -12.30 -22.53
N MET A 71 -21.81 -13.06 -23.24
CA MET A 71 -20.60 -12.53 -23.88
C MET A 71 -20.93 -11.45 -24.91
N TRP A 72 -21.92 -11.67 -25.76
CA TRP A 72 -22.39 -10.69 -26.75
C TRP A 72 -22.96 -9.43 -26.06
N ALA A 73 -23.69 -9.61 -24.96
CA ALA A 73 -24.19 -8.47 -24.19
C ALA A 73 -23.03 -7.64 -23.62
N ALA A 74 -22.00 -8.26 -23.03
CA ALA A 74 -20.83 -7.58 -22.50
C ALA A 74 -20.06 -6.80 -23.60
N GLN A 75 -19.90 -7.40 -24.78
CA GLN A 75 -19.26 -6.79 -25.93
C GLN A 75 -20.09 -5.63 -26.50
N LEU A 76 -21.41 -5.80 -26.69
CA LEU A 76 -22.31 -4.73 -27.14
C LEU A 76 -22.30 -3.51 -26.22
N MET A 77 -22.17 -3.78 -24.91
CA MET A 77 -22.05 -2.72 -23.90
C MET A 77 -20.63 -2.13 -23.81
N GLY A 78 -19.62 -2.68 -24.49
CA GLY A 78 -18.21 -2.29 -24.38
C GLY A 78 -17.65 -2.46 -22.95
N LYS A 79 -18.11 -3.50 -22.24
CA LYS A 79 -17.79 -3.76 -20.84
C LYS A 79 -16.97 -5.05 -20.63
N GLU A 80 -16.61 -5.77 -21.68
CA GLU A 80 -15.87 -7.04 -21.65
C GLU A 80 -14.52 -6.99 -20.92
N ARG A 81 -13.91 -5.80 -20.85
CA ARG A 81 -12.63 -5.53 -20.18
C ARG A 81 -12.75 -4.63 -18.95
N LYS A 82 -13.98 -4.30 -18.55
CA LYS A 82 -14.25 -3.35 -17.45
C LYS A 82 -14.83 -4.02 -16.21
N ILE A 83 -14.98 -5.33 -16.23
CA ILE A 83 -15.46 -6.10 -15.08
C ILE A 83 -14.27 -6.27 -14.14
N PRO A 84 -14.32 -5.69 -12.90
CA PRO A 84 -13.22 -5.77 -11.97
C PRO A 84 -13.14 -7.15 -11.31
N THR A 85 -11.98 -7.47 -10.77
CA THR A 85 -11.76 -8.65 -9.92
C THR A 85 -12.39 -8.45 -8.55
N GLY A 86 -12.79 -9.54 -7.92
CA GLY A 86 -13.37 -9.51 -6.57
C GLY A 86 -14.59 -10.41 -6.43
N THR A 87 -15.13 -10.46 -5.23
CA THR A 87 -16.37 -11.18 -4.92
C THR A 87 -17.54 -10.21 -4.92
N PHE A 88 -18.54 -10.49 -5.76
CA PHE A 88 -19.72 -9.66 -5.93
C PHE A 88 -20.96 -10.35 -5.42
N HIS A 89 -21.85 -9.59 -4.81
CA HIS A 89 -23.20 -10.04 -4.43
C HIS A 89 -24.19 -9.49 -5.46
N LEU A 90 -24.62 -10.33 -6.37
CA LEU A 90 -25.61 -9.95 -7.39
C LEU A 90 -27.02 -10.10 -6.80
N GLN A 91 -27.79 -9.01 -6.84
CA GLN A 91 -29.17 -8.97 -6.36
C GLN A 91 -30.10 -8.73 -7.56
N ASP A 92 -31.22 -9.45 -7.61
CA ASP A 92 -32.27 -9.25 -8.62
C ASP A 92 -31.76 -9.10 -10.07
N ALA A 93 -30.69 -9.83 -10.38
CA ALA A 93 -30.05 -9.80 -11.69
C ALA A 93 -30.93 -10.56 -12.71
N THR A 94 -31.96 -9.89 -13.21
CA THR A 94 -33.04 -10.50 -14.02
C THR A 94 -32.69 -10.69 -15.48
N ASN A 95 -31.64 -10.03 -15.99
CA ASN A 95 -31.22 -10.09 -17.40
C ASN A 95 -29.71 -9.78 -17.53
N ASN A 96 -29.16 -10.03 -18.73
CA ASN A 96 -27.72 -9.80 -18.97
C ASN A 96 -27.29 -8.35 -18.73
N TYR A 97 -28.11 -7.38 -19.08
CA TYR A 97 -27.82 -5.96 -18.85
C TYR A 97 -27.67 -5.67 -17.35
N ALA A 98 -28.63 -6.10 -16.53
CA ALA A 98 -28.60 -5.87 -15.08
C ALA A 98 -27.41 -6.58 -14.42
N ILE A 99 -27.10 -7.82 -14.82
CA ILE A 99 -25.93 -8.56 -14.34
C ILE A 99 -24.64 -7.80 -14.66
N ILE A 100 -24.43 -7.38 -15.92
CA ILE A 100 -23.22 -6.68 -16.34
C ILE A 100 -23.08 -5.33 -15.62
N GLN A 101 -24.19 -4.61 -15.45
CA GLN A 101 -24.18 -3.34 -14.70
C GLN A 101 -23.76 -3.55 -13.24
N GLN A 102 -24.27 -4.57 -12.56
CA GLN A 102 -23.91 -4.89 -11.20
C GLN A 102 -22.44 -5.33 -11.08
N LEU A 103 -21.93 -6.09 -12.05
CA LEU A 103 -20.50 -6.47 -12.06
C LEU A 103 -19.56 -5.29 -12.32
N VAL A 104 -19.96 -4.34 -13.19
CA VAL A 104 -19.09 -3.22 -13.57
C VAL A 104 -19.15 -2.06 -12.56
N HIS A 105 -20.31 -1.82 -11.98
CA HIS A 105 -20.57 -0.69 -11.07
C HIS A 105 -20.81 -1.10 -9.63
N GLY A 106 -20.99 -2.40 -9.35
CA GLY A 106 -21.08 -2.93 -8.01
C GLY A 106 -19.74 -2.85 -7.28
N SER A 107 -19.80 -2.73 -5.97
CA SER A 107 -18.61 -2.83 -5.14
C SER A 107 -18.36 -4.30 -4.82
N PRO A 108 -17.14 -4.83 -5.06
CA PRO A 108 -16.77 -6.17 -4.60
C PRO A 108 -16.76 -6.19 -3.06
N GLU A 109 -16.85 -7.39 -2.51
CA GLU A 109 -16.60 -7.63 -1.09
C GLU A 109 -15.16 -7.21 -0.77
N LEU A 110 -15.00 -6.32 0.22
CA LEU A 110 -13.72 -5.76 0.60
C LEU A 110 -13.37 -6.18 2.03
N GLU A 111 -12.15 -6.62 2.21
CA GLU A 111 -11.57 -6.87 3.52
C GLU A 111 -10.83 -5.63 4.01
N LYS A 112 -11.02 -5.30 5.29
CA LYS A 112 -10.33 -4.21 5.95
C LYS A 112 -8.97 -4.70 6.46
N ILE A 113 -7.89 -4.29 5.82
CA ILE A 113 -6.52 -4.68 6.15
C ILE A 113 -5.77 -3.46 6.67
N THR A 114 -5.21 -3.58 7.88
CA THR A 114 -4.44 -2.51 8.53
C THR A 114 -2.96 -2.85 8.53
N PHE A 115 -2.14 -1.94 8.02
CA PHE A 115 -0.68 -2.00 8.06
C PHE A 115 -0.17 -1.03 9.11
N LEU A 116 0.71 -1.50 9.99
CA LEU A 116 1.21 -0.70 11.10
C LEU A 116 2.41 0.16 10.68
N GLU A 117 2.52 1.33 11.30
CA GLU A 117 3.70 2.17 11.20
C GLU A 117 4.95 1.42 11.69
N GLY A 118 6.09 1.66 11.06
CA GLY A 118 7.33 0.99 11.38
C GLY A 118 7.50 -0.43 10.83
N TRP A 119 6.54 -0.95 10.05
CA TRP A 119 6.70 -2.23 9.38
C TRP A 119 7.66 -2.16 8.19
N THR A 120 8.41 -3.24 7.98
CA THR A 120 9.24 -3.44 6.79
C THR A 120 8.44 -4.01 5.63
N VAL A 121 8.95 -3.93 4.39
CA VAL A 121 8.36 -4.56 3.20
C VAL A 121 8.05 -6.05 3.46
N ARG A 122 8.95 -6.78 4.13
CA ARG A 122 8.74 -8.18 4.51
C ARG A 122 7.52 -8.37 5.43
N GLN A 123 7.33 -7.49 6.41
CA GLN A 123 6.18 -7.56 7.30
C GLN A 123 4.87 -7.21 6.57
N PHE A 124 4.90 -6.26 5.63
CA PHE A 124 3.76 -6.00 4.74
C PHE A 124 3.43 -7.23 3.90
N ALA A 125 4.44 -7.85 3.28
CA ALA A 125 4.27 -9.03 2.43
C ALA A 125 3.68 -10.21 3.21
N ASN A 126 4.21 -10.50 4.40
CA ASN A 126 3.70 -11.58 5.25
C ASN A 126 2.25 -11.32 5.70
N HIS A 127 1.91 -10.08 6.06
CA HIS A 127 0.56 -9.74 6.49
C HIS A 127 -0.43 -9.82 5.32
N LEU A 128 -0.04 -9.41 4.11
CA LEU A 128 -0.85 -9.58 2.91
C LEU A 128 -1.07 -11.05 2.56
N ALA A 129 -0.02 -11.88 2.66
CA ALA A 129 -0.11 -13.32 2.44
C ALA A 129 -1.06 -14.00 3.44
N GLU A 130 -1.05 -13.55 4.70
CA GLU A 130 -1.98 -14.05 5.73
C GLU A 130 -3.45 -13.66 5.45
N LYS A 131 -3.69 -12.46 4.91
CA LYS A 131 -5.03 -11.87 4.74
C LYS A 131 -5.65 -12.13 3.37
N LEU A 132 -4.83 -12.24 2.36
CA LEU A 132 -5.22 -12.47 0.97
C LEU A 132 -4.56 -13.76 0.50
N ASP A 133 -5.14 -14.42 -0.49
CA ASP A 133 -4.57 -15.65 -1.08
C ASP A 133 -3.36 -15.31 -1.98
N LEU A 134 -2.28 -14.78 -1.36
CA LEU A 134 -1.08 -14.29 -2.03
C LEU A 134 0.18 -14.92 -1.41
N GLU A 135 1.28 -14.95 -2.18
CA GLU A 135 2.58 -15.43 -1.72
C GLU A 135 3.47 -14.26 -1.26
N ALA A 136 4.00 -14.33 -0.03
CA ALA A 136 4.81 -13.26 0.55
C ALA A 136 6.07 -12.98 -0.27
N GLU A 137 6.73 -14.02 -0.77
CA GLU A 137 7.93 -13.92 -1.61
C GLU A 137 7.65 -13.21 -2.93
N GLU A 138 6.47 -13.41 -3.52
CA GLU A 138 6.08 -12.70 -4.74
C GLU A 138 5.92 -11.21 -4.49
N ILE A 139 5.25 -10.84 -3.38
CA ILE A 139 5.04 -9.44 -2.99
C ILE A 139 6.38 -8.76 -2.69
N GLU A 140 7.25 -9.41 -1.91
CA GLU A 140 8.59 -8.89 -1.59
C GLU A 140 9.45 -8.75 -2.85
N GLY A 141 9.41 -9.75 -3.75
CA GLY A 141 10.10 -9.71 -5.03
C GLY A 141 9.62 -8.60 -5.97
N LEU A 142 8.32 -8.31 -5.98
CA LEU A 142 7.74 -7.19 -6.72
C LEU A 142 8.17 -5.84 -6.14
N ALA A 143 8.14 -5.68 -4.82
CA ALA A 143 8.52 -4.45 -4.13
C ALA A 143 10.00 -4.09 -4.35
N ASN A 144 10.85 -5.08 -4.70
CA ASN A 144 12.27 -4.90 -4.98
C ASN A 144 12.60 -4.92 -6.50
N ARG A 145 11.58 -5.04 -7.36
CA ARG A 145 11.78 -5.15 -8.81
C ARG A 145 12.04 -3.78 -9.46
N ASP A 146 13.12 -3.66 -10.18
CA ASP A 146 13.51 -2.42 -10.90
C ASP A 146 12.40 -1.78 -11.73
N SER A 147 11.59 -2.58 -12.44
CA SER A 147 10.49 -2.07 -13.27
C SER A 147 9.41 -1.40 -12.41
N PHE A 148 9.10 -1.98 -11.24
CA PHE A 148 8.17 -1.42 -10.26
C PHE A 148 8.72 -0.13 -9.65
N LEU A 149 9.97 -0.14 -9.21
CA LEU A 149 10.62 1.03 -8.60
C LEU A 149 10.69 2.20 -9.58
N ARG A 150 11.09 1.96 -10.85
CA ARG A 150 11.10 3.00 -11.91
C ARG A 150 9.71 3.53 -12.21
N LYS A 151 8.68 2.67 -12.33
CA LYS A 151 7.28 3.07 -12.52
C LYS A 151 6.84 4.05 -11.43
N HIS A 152 7.30 3.82 -10.21
CA HIS A 152 6.96 4.64 -9.06
C HIS A 152 7.99 5.73 -8.74
N GLN A 153 9.00 5.95 -9.58
CA GLN A 153 10.06 6.95 -9.38
C GLN A 153 10.75 6.82 -8.00
N ILE A 154 10.87 5.58 -7.52
CA ILE A 154 11.59 5.25 -6.30
C ILE A 154 13.05 5.04 -6.69
N ASN A 155 13.93 5.95 -6.27
CA ASN A 155 15.37 5.88 -6.53
C ASN A 155 16.07 5.09 -5.41
N SER A 156 15.76 3.80 -5.33
CA SER A 156 16.30 2.85 -4.36
C SER A 156 16.26 1.45 -4.94
N SER A 157 16.89 0.49 -4.28
CA SER A 157 16.84 -0.95 -4.63
C SER A 157 15.59 -1.65 -4.04
N SER A 158 14.77 -0.94 -3.26
CA SER A 158 13.59 -1.48 -2.61
C SER A 158 12.51 -0.40 -2.46
N ALA A 159 11.25 -0.82 -2.37
CA ALA A 159 10.13 0.01 -1.97
C ALA A 159 10.04 0.19 -0.43
N GLU A 160 11.09 -0.19 0.33
CA GLU A 160 11.17 0.04 1.77
C GLU A 160 10.95 1.52 2.09
N GLY A 161 10.05 1.82 3.03
CA GLY A 161 9.65 3.18 3.40
C GLY A 161 8.62 3.85 2.49
N TYR A 162 8.27 3.21 1.35
CA TYR A 162 7.32 3.77 0.39
C TYR A 162 5.96 3.08 0.39
N LEU A 163 5.80 1.98 1.12
CA LEU A 163 4.50 1.35 1.37
C LEU A 163 3.84 2.07 2.55
N PHE A 164 2.82 2.90 2.28
CA PHE A 164 2.27 3.76 3.33
C PHE A 164 1.45 2.96 4.33
N PRO A 165 1.75 3.05 5.65
CA PRO A 165 0.99 2.37 6.69
C PRO A 165 -0.34 3.10 6.91
N ASP A 166 -1.43 2.37 6.71
CA ASP A 166 -2.82 2.84 6.93
C ASP A 166 -3.76 1.62 6.91
N THR A 167 -5.05 1.87 6.98
CA THR A 167 -6.08 0.86 6.81
C THR A 167 -6.69 0.95 5.41
N TYR A 168 -6.62 -0.15 4.68
CA TYR A 168 -7.10 -0.26 3.30
C TYR A 168 -8.27 -1.21 3.19
N LEU A 169 -9.15 -0.93 2.24
CA LEU A 169 -10.20 -1.83 1.82
C LEU A 169 -9.73 -2.53 0.55
N LEU A 170 -9.38 -3.81 0.66
CA LEU A 170 -8.84 -4.60 -0.44
C LEU A 170 -9.76 -5.79 -0.73
N SER A 171 -9.88 -6.17 -2.00
CA SER A 171 -10.55 -7.41 -2.36
C SER A 171 -9.62 -8.59 -2.12
N GLU A 172 -10.16 -9.72 -1.60
CA GLU A 172 -9.44 -10.99 -1.43
C GLU A 172 -8.69 -11.45 -2.70
N HIS A 173 -9.18 -11.03 -3.87
CA HIS A 173 -8.61 -11.43 -5.17
C HIS A 173 -7.83 -10.30 -5.88
N THR A 174 -7.39 -9.31 -5.14
CA THR A 174 -6.51 -8.25 -5.66
C THR A 174 -5.13 -8.83 -5.92
N ASP A 175 -4.58 -8.60 -7.11
CA ASP A 175 -3.23 -9.08 -7.43
C ASP A 175 -2.15 -8.30 -6.66
N PRO A 176 -0.96 -8.91 -6.43
CA PRO A 176 0.10 -8.30 -5.63
C PRO A 176 0.55 -6.92 -6.12
N GLU A 177 0.67 -6.74 -7.46
CA GLU A 177 1.11 -5.46 -8.02
C GLU A 177 0.07 -4.36 -7.78
N SER A 178 -1.21 -4.67 -7.90
CA SER A 178 -2.30 -3.74 -7.62
C SER A 178 -2.31 -3.30 -6.17
N VAL A 179 -2.09 -4.21 -5.21
CA VAL A 179 -1.96 -3.88 -3.79
C VAL A 179 -0.79 -2.93 -3.57
N LEU A 180 0.41 -3.28 -4.05
CA LEU A 180 1.59 -2.44 -3.90
C LEU A 180 1.41 -1.06 -4.56
N ASN A 181 0.74 -0.98 -5.71
CA ASN A 181 0.40 0.29 -6.35
C ASN A 181 -0.50 1.16 -5.45
N ILE A 182 -1.47 0.58 -4.77
CA ILE A 182 -2.34 1.31 -3.82
C ILE A 182 -1.50 1.89 -2.69
N LEU A 183 -0.66 1.08 -2.04
CA LEU A 183 0.16 1.48 -0.90
C LEU A 183 1.16 2.60 -1.27
N VAL A 184 1.84 2.47 -2.41
CA VAL A 184 2.79 3.50 -2.89
C VAL A 184 2.07 4.77 -3.33
N ASN A 185 0.90 4.66 -3.97
CA ASN A 185 0.14 5.85 -4.35
C ASN A 185 -0.38 6.61 -3.13
N GLU A 186 -0.69 5.93 -2.02
CA GLU A 186 -1.04 6.59 -0.76
C GLU A 186 0.14 7.37 -0.18
N SER A 187 1.34 6.78 -0.19
CA SER A 187 2.59 7.47 0.19
C SER A 187 2.81 8.76 -0.62
N ARG A 188 2.49 8.74 -1.91
CA ARG A 188 2.62 9.93 -2.78
C ARG A 188 1.70 11.08 -2.38
N LYS A 189 0.52 10.79 -1.83
CA LYS A 189 -0.43 11.82 -1.39
C LYS A 189 0.11 12.63 -0.19
N PHE A 190 1.05 12.07 0.54
CA PHE A 190 1.74 12.82 1.59
C PHE A 190 2.50 14.02 1.01
N TRP A 191 3.09 13.90 -0.18
CA TRP A 191 3.95 14.93 -0.76
C TRP A 191 3.12 16.03 -1.44
N THR A 192 3.13 17.21 -0.83
CA THR A 192 2.61 18.45 -1.42
C THR A 192 3.77 19.34 -1.86
N LYS A 193 3.52 20.30 -2.74
CA LYS A 193 4.56 21.29 -3.15
C LYS A 193 5.22 21.98 -1.94
N ALA A 194 4.44 22.28 -0.90
CA ALA A 194 4.97 22.89 0.32
C ALA A 194 5.94 21.96 1.07
N ARG A 195 5.64 20.65 1.16
CA ARG A 195 6.50 19.65 1.80
C ARG A 195 7.76 19.37 0.98
N GLU A 196 7.63 19.33 -0.35
CA GLU A 196 8.78 19.21 -1.24
C GLU A 196 9.71 20.41 -1.12
N TYR A 197 9.16 21.63 -1.11
CA TYR A 197 9.92 22.85 -0.87
C TYR A 197 10.62 22.82 0.50
N ARG A 198 9.91 22.37 1.54
CA ARG A 198 10.49 22.25 2.89
C ARG A 198 11.66 21.25 2.93
N ALA A 199 11.56 20.11 2.29
CA ALA A 199 12.66 19.15 2.18
C ALA A 199 13.89 19.80 1.52
N THR A 200 13.69 20.49 0.39
CA THR A 200 14.75 21.24 -0.29
C THR A 200 15.37 22.33 0.59
N ALA A 201 14.55 23.04 1.38
CA ALA A 201 15.03 24.06 2.31
C ALA A 201 15.88 23.48 3.46
N LEU A 202 15.68 22.18 3.79
CA LEU A 202 16.53 21.43 4.73
C LEU A 202 17.78 20.85 4.05
N GLY A 203 17.97 21.05 2.74
CA GLY A 203 19.07 20.44 1.98
C GLY A 203 18.90 18.92 1.75
N LEU A 204 17.71 18.38 1.93
CA LEU A 204 17.43 16.95 1.84
C LEU A 204 16.49 16.63 0.66
N THR A 205 16.72 15.49 0.03
CA THR A 205 15.83 14.91 -0.97
C THR A 205 14.62 14.26 -0.29
N LYS A 206 13.56 13.96 -1.08
CA LYS A 206 12.42 13.19 -0.55
C LYS A 206 12.86 11.84 0.02
N HIS A 207 13.81 11.16 -0.64
CA HIS A 207 14.34 9.89 -0.21
C HIS A 207 15.03 9.99 1.16
N GLU A 208 15.84 11.00 1.35
CA GLU A 208 16.52 11.26 2.63
C GLU A 208 15.54 11.62 3.74
N ILE A 209 14.48 12.38 3.44
CA ILE A 209 13.40 12.65 4.41
C ILE A 209 12.68 11.34 4.82
N VAL A 210 12.35 10.45 3.87
CA VAL A 210 11.73 9.15 4.19
C VAL A 210 12.70 8.28 5.00
N THR A 211 13.98 8.30 4.64
CA THR A 211 15.03 7.57 5.37
C THR A 211 15.15 8.06 6.81
N LEU A 212 15.24 9.37 7.02
CA LEU A 212 15.28 9.97 8.36
C LEU A 212 13.99 9.68 9.14
N ALA A 213 12.83 9.79 8.50
CA ALA A 213 11.54 9.49 9.11
C ALA A 213 11.46 8.04 9.57
N SER A 214 12.00 7.08 8.82
CA SER A 214 12.03 5.66 9.20
C SER A 214 12.91 5.40 10.42
N ILE A 215 13.98 6.17 10.60
CA ILE A 215 14.84 6.11 11.80
C ILE A 215 14.07 6.69 13.00
N ILE A 216 13.42 7.85 12.85
CA ILE A 216 12.59 8.47 13.89
C ILE A 216 11.45 7.53 14.30
N GLU A 217 10.82 6.84 13.33
CA GLU A 217 9.76 5.85 13.59
C GLU A 217 10.26 4.72 14.49
N GLY A 218 11.47 4.23 14.24
CA GLY A 218 12.06 3.16 15.03
C GLY A 218 12.52 3.56 16.44
N GLU A 219 12.71 4.88 16.71
CA GLU A 219 13.14 5.39 18.01
C GLU A 219 11.98 5.82 18.90
N ALA A 220 11.00 6.55 18.34
CA ALA A 220 9.97 7.22 19.11
C ALA A 220 8.84 6.30 19.50
N ILE A 221 8.56 6.18 20.79
CA ILE A 221 7.36 5.53 21.31
C ILE A 221 6.20 6.55 21.37
N TYR A 222 6.49 7.77 21.80
CA TYR A 222 5.50 8.84 21.95
C TYR A 222 5.63 9.89 20.86
N ASP A 223 4.48 10.36 20.37
CA ASP A 223 4.42 11.27 19.22
C ASP A 223 5.02 12.64 19.50
N ASP A 224 4.93 13.12 20.75
CA ASP A 224 5.44 14.42 21.19
C ASP A 224 6.98 14.47 21.22
N GLU A 225 7.67 13.34 21.30
CA GLU A 225 9.13 13.30 21.20
C GLU A 225 9.66 13.23 19.76
N ARG A 226 8.84 12.87 18.76
CA ARG A 226 9.29 12.73 17.36
C ARG A 226 9.98 14.00 16.81
N PRO A 227 9.45 15.23 17.01
CA PRO A 227 10.13 16.45 16.55
C PRO A 227 11.44 16.71 17.26
N VAL A 228 11.55 16.36 18.55
CA VAL A 228 12.80 16.54 19.36
C VAL A 228 13.85 15.54 18.92
N ILE A 229 13.50 14.27 18.73
CA ILE A 229 14.38 13.22 18.19
C ILE A 229 14.85 13.61 16.78
N SER A 230 13.95 14.11 15.95
CA SER A 230 14.28 14.63 14.62
C SER A 230 15.32 15.74 14.69
N ALA A 231 15.15 16.70 15.58
CA ALA A 231 16.11 17.78 15.78
C ALA A 231 17.52 17.27 16.14
N VAL A 232 17.61 16.25 17.02
CA VAL A 232 18.91 15.65 17.34
C VAL A 232 19.58 15.08 16.10
N TYR A 233 18.83 14.38 15.24
CA TYR A 233 19.39 13.81 14.02
C TYR A 233 19.78 14.88 13.01
N HIS A 234 18.98 15.94 12.83
CA HIS A 234 19.36 17.08 11.98
C HIS A 234 20.64 17.76 12.49
N ASN A 235 20.71 18.05 13.79
CA ASN A 235 21.91 18.67 14.41
C ASN A 235 23.17 17.80 14.23
N ARG A 236 23.03 16.46 14.31
CA ARG A 236 24.14 15.52 14.04
C ARG A 236 24.55 15.52 12.57
N LEU A 237 23.59 15.51 11.65
CA LEU A 237 23.87 15.58 10.20
C LEU A 237 24.63 16.88 9.86
N GLU A 238 24.17 18.02 10.36
CA GLU A 238 24.83 19.33 10.16
C GLU A 238 26.24 19.38 10.75
N SER A 239 26.45 18.69 11.88
CA SER A 239 27.76 18.65 12.56
C SER A 239 28.69 17.55 12.04
N GLY A 240 28.31 16.77 11.01
CA GLY A 240 29.08 15.64 10.50
C GLY A 240 29.21 14.49 11.51
N MET A 241 28.30 14.39 12.49
CA MET A 241 28.31 13.32 13.48
C MET A 241 27.58 12.08 12.96
N LYS A 242 28.06 10.91 13.36
CA LYS A 242 27.37 9.63 13.11
C LYS A 242 26.02 9.63 13.81
N LEU A 243 24.97 9.09 13.15
CA LEU A 243 23.63 9.06 13.74
C LEU A 243 23.52 8.10 14.91
N GLN A 244 24.26 6.98 14.90
CA GLN A 244 24.29 5.97 15.97
C GLN A 244 22.88 5.54 16.41
N ALA A 245 22.03 5.28 15.43
CA ALA A 245 20.64 4.95 15.61
C ALA A 245 20.46 3.43 15.73
N ASP A 246 20.02 2.96 16.90
CA ASP A 246 19.79 1.54 17.16
C ASP A 246 18.84 0.87 16.14
N PRO A 247 17.76 1.52 15.63
CA PRO A 247 16.89 0.95 14.63
C PRO A 247 17.61 0.53 13.34
N THR A 248 18.67 1.22 12.94
CA THR A 248 19.44 0.85 11.75
C THR A 248 20.20 -0.47 11.92
N ILE A 249 20.58 -0.81 13.15
CA ILE A 249 21.17 -2.10 13.48
C ILE A 249 20.10 -3.18 13.55
N GLN A 250 18.92 -2.88 14.13
CA GLN A 250 17.80 -3.81 14.15
C GLN A 250 17.37 -4.24 12.73
N TYR A 251 17.49 -3.35 11.74
CA TYR A 251 17.17 -3.63 10.35
C TYR A 251 18.13 -4.62 9.69
N ILE A 252 19.41 -4.62 10.09
CA ILE A 252 20.46 -5.43 9.45
C ILE A 252 20.78 -6.74 10.18
N ILE A 253 20.16 -7.02 11.33
CA ILE A 253 20.31 -8.30 12.05
C ILE A 253 19.15 -9.23 11.69
N ASP A 254 19.48 -10.51 11.42
CA ASP A 254 18.49 -11.50 10.97
C ASP A 254 17.53 -11.92 12.08
N ASP A 255 18.00 -11.90 13.35
CA ASP A 255 17.26 -12.31 14.54
C ASP A 255 16.62 -11.15 15.33
N GLY A 256 16.41 -10.01 14.67
CA GLY A 256 15.78 -8.82 15.28
C GLY A 256 14.24 -8.82 15.21
N PRO A 257 13.58 -7.91 15.92
CA PRO A 257 14.16 -6.98 16.89
C PRO A 257 14.49 -7.66 18.25
N ARG A 258 15.65 -7.34 18.80
CA ARG A 258 16.13 -7.78 20.12
C ARG A 258 17.05 -6.76 20.77
N ARG A 259 17.43 -7.00 22.04
CA ARG A 259 18.46 -6.19 22.67
C ARG A 259 19.78 -6.29 21.89
N LEU A 260 20.32 -5.14 21.45
CA LEU A 260 21.59 -5.07 20.75
C LEU A 260 22.77 -5.40 21.67
N LEU A 261 23.71 -6.13 21.13
CA LEU A 261 24.99 -6.46 21.75
C LEU A 261 26.09 -5.60 21.15
N THR A 262 27.19 -5.41 21.85
CA THR A 262 28.33 -4.59 21.36
C THR A 262 28.86 -5.09 20.00
N ARG A 263 28.81 -6.41 19.75
CA ARG A 263 29.22 -6.99 18.46
C ARG A 263 28.30 -6.58 17.30
N ASP A 264 27.00 -6.35 17.56
CA ASP A 264 26.02 -5.97 16.54
C ASP A 264 26.34 -4.57 15.98
N LEU A 265 26.85 -3.68 16.84
CA LEU A 265 27.26 -2.32 16.43
C LEU A 265 28.48 -2.29 15.49
N GLN A 266 29.11 -3.44 15.28
CA GLN A 266 30.29 -3.58 14.41
C GLN A 266 30.01 -4.33 13.10
N ILE A 267 28.75 -4.68 12.84
CA ILE A 267 28.34 -5.34 11.60
C ILE A 267 28.66 -4.39 10.43
N ARG A 268 29.43 -4.89 9.46
CA ARG A 268 29.76 -4.15 8.25
C ARG A 268 28.56 -4.11 7.31
N SER A 269 27.84 -2.99 7.30
CA SER A 269 26.71 -2.73 6.41
C SER A 269 26.67 -1.24 6.11
N PRO A 270 26.29 -0.81 4.90
CA PRO A 270 26.07 0.60 4.60
C PRO A 270 24.94 1.21 5.44
N TYR A 271 24.06 0.39 6.01
CA TYR A 271 23.00 0.83 6.93
C TYR A 271 23.49 1.06 8.37
N ASN A 272 24.72 0.64 8.71
CA ASN A 272 25.23 0.80 10.08
C ASN A 272 25.66 2.24 10.38
N THR A 273 24.76 3.01 10.99
CA THR A 273 25.00 4.41 11.38
C THR A 273 25.95 4.58 12.57
N TYR A 274 26.47 3.50 13.16
CA TYR A 274 27.58 3.53 14.12
C TYR A 274 28.95 3.57 13.42
N LEU A 275 29.02 3.04 12.19
CA LEU A 275 30.26 2.97 11.41
C LEU A 275 30.36 4.09 10.37
N HIS A 276 29.24 4.49 9.79
CA HIS A 276 29.16 5.47 8.71
C HIS A 276 28.55 6.79 9.18
N GLU A 277 29.01 7.89 8.60
CA GLU A 277 28.44 9.24 8.77
C GLU A 277 27.28 9.43 7.80
N GLY A 278 26.38 10.37 8.11
CA GLY A 278 25.22 10.68 7.29
C GLY A 278 24.08 9.68 7.43
N LEU A 279 23.11 9.77 6.52
CA LEU A 279 21.99 8.84 6.43
C LEU A 279 22.40 7.51 5.79
N PRO A 280 21.76 6.40 6.15
CA PRO A 280 21.93 5.14 5.43
C PRO A 280 21.40 5.25 3.98
N PRO A 281 21.68 4.26 3.11
CA PRO A 281 21.29 4.31 1.69
C PRO A 281 19.80 4.41 1.43
N GLY A 282 18.96 4.07 2.41
CA GLY A 282 17.51 4.13 2.29
C GLY A 282 16.79 3.87 3.60
N PRO A 283 15.45 3.92 3.58
CA PRO A 283 14.60 3.66 4.74
C PRO A 283 14.81 2.25 5.30
N ILE A 284 14.52 2.11 6.59
CA ILE A 284 14.64 0.84 7.34
C ILE A 284 13.28 0.25 7.74
N ASN A 285 12.23 0.98 7.50
CA ASN A 285 10.82 0.60 7.68
C ASN A 285 9.93 1.63 6.98
N SER A 286 8.62 1.39 6.98
CA SER A 286 7.61 2.33 6.49
C SER A 286 7.16 3.27 7.59
N PRO A 287 7.59 4.55 7.56
CA PRO A 287 7.24 5.53 8.59
C PRO A 287 5.80 6.00 8.45
N GLY A 288 5.18 6.27 9.58
CA GLY A 288 3.87 6.93 9.65
C GLY A 288 3.95 8.42 9.32
N LYS A 289 2.78 9.02 9.10
CA LYS A 289 2.65 10.45 8.78
C LYS A 289 3.32 11.36 9.81
N LYS A 290 3.29 11.00 11.10
CA LYS A 290 3.86 11.80 12.20
C LYS A 290 5.38 11.84 12.12
N SER A 291 6.03 10.72 11.84
CA SER A 291 7.48 10.66 11.65
C SER A 291 7.94 11.39 10.39
N LEU A 292 7.18 11.30 9.29
CA LEU A 292 7.44 12.08 8.08
C LEU A 292 7.32 13.60 8.33
N LEU A 293 6.31 14.02 9.10
CA LEU A 293 6.17 15.42 9.49
C LEU A 293 7.30 15.87 10.44
N ALA A 294 7.69 15.04 11.41
CA ALA A 294 8.79 15.34 12.30
C ALA A 294 10.12 15.48 11.53
N ALA A 295 10.40 14.63 10.54
CA ALA A 295 11.57 14.74 9.69
C ALA A 295 11.61 16.05 8.88
N LEU A 296 10.45 16.56 8.44
CA LEU A 296 10.32 17.83 7.71
C LEU A 296 10.32 19.05 8.62
N TYR A 297 9.82 18.91 9.84
CA TYR A 297 9.63 20.02 10.78
C TYR A 297 10.21 19.65 12.16
N PRO A 298 11.55 19.50 12.24
CA PRO A 298 12.22 19.26 13.53
C PRO A 298 11.95 20.42 14.49
N GLU A 299 11.95 20.14 15.79
CA GLU A 299 11.95 21.17 16.82
C GLU A 299 13.25 21.98 16.78
N GLU A 300 13.18 23.27 17.02
CA GLU A 300 14.37 24.12 17.10
C GLU A 300 15.04 23.94 18.47
N ASN A 301 16.16 23.22 18.52
CA ASN A 301 16.99 23.03 19.71
C ASN A 301 18.44 22.69 19.33
N GLU A 302 19.31 22.60 20.32
CA GLU A 302 20.74 22.27 20.14
C GLU A 302 21.12 20.89 20.73
N TYR A 303 20.15 19.99 20.89
CA TYR A 303 20.43 18.65 21.42
C TYR A 303 21.20 17.81 20.40
N LEU A 304 22.21 17.12 20.90
CA LEU A 304 23.03 16.18 20.13
C LEU A 304 22.90 14.73 20.62
N PHE A 305 22.33 14.53 21.80
CA PHE A 305 22.25 13.23 22.45
C PHE A 305 20.90 13.03 23.09
N PHE A 306 20.43 11.79 23.09
CA PHE A 306 19.30 11.35 23.89
C PHE A 306 19.54 9.94 24.48
N VAL A 307 18.89 9.61 25.56
CA VAL A 307 18.93 8.31 26.21
C VAL A 307 17.58 8.02 26.87
N ALA A 308 17.11 6.78 26.78
CA ALA A 308 15.85 6.37 27.37
C ALA A 308 15.80 6.64 28.89
N LYS A 309 14.65 7.10 29.40
CA LYS A 309 14.38 7.26 30.84
C LYS A 309 13.95 5.93 31.48
N GLY A 310 13.42 5.02 30.69
CA GLY A 310 12.88 3.73 31.14
C GLY A 310 11.35 3.68 31.28
N ASP A 311 10.67 4.74 30.94
CA ASP A 311 9.22 4.93 30.89
C ASP A 311 8.70 5.13 29.46
N GLY A 312 9.56 4.94 28.46
CA GLY A 312 9.26 5.15 27.04
C GLY A 312 9.70 6.52 26.54
N TYR A 313 10.01 7.48 27.41
CA TYR A 313 10.53 8.80 27.08
C TYR A 313 12.06 8.84 27.11
N HIS A 314 12.63 9.94 26.59
CA HIS A 314 14.05 10.18 26.51
C HIS A 314 14.48 11.41 27.35
N THR A 315 15.73 11.39 27.79
CA THR A 315 16.44 12.57 28.29
C THR A 315 17.34 13.07 27.20
N PHE A 316 17.10 14.30 26.76
CA PHE A 316 17.88 14.99 25.74
C PHE A 316 19.03 15.78 26.37
N SER A 317 20.15 15.92 25.68
CA SER A 317 21.37 16.56 26.18
C SER A 317 22.11 17.26 25.03
N LYS A 318 22.72 18.39 25.31
CA LYS A 318 23.58 19.13 24.36
C LYS A 318 25.01 18.61 24.35
N THR A 319 25.49 18.10 25.49
CA THR A 319 26.90 17.69 25.69
C THR A 319 27.02 16.23 26.05
N GLU A 320 28.14 15.61 25.66
CA GLU A 320 28.45 14.22 26.05
C GLU A 320 28.52 14.04 27.57
N LYS A 321 28.96 15.04 28.30
CA LYS A 321 29.00 15.03 29.77
C LYS A 321 27.61 14.87 30.37
N GLU A 322 26.63 15.62 29.89
CA GLU A 322 25.24 15.52 30.33
C GLU A 322 24.63 14.14 29.94
N HIS A 323 24.88 13.72 28.72
CA HIS A 323 24.45 12.40 28.25
C HIS A 323 25.00 11.25 29.10
N ASN A 324 26.30 11.29 29.46
CA ASN A 324 26.91 10.30 30.32
C ASN A 324 26.33 10.31 31.74
N ARG A 325 25.90 11.48 32.26
CA ARG A 325 25.16 11.56 33.54
C ARG A 325 23.79 10.90 33.44
N ALA A 326 23.05 11.15 32.34
CA ALA A 326 21.74 10.53 32.09
C ALA A 326 21.85 9.01 31.94
N LYS A 327 22.85 8.50 31.20
CA LYS A 327 23.16 7.05 31.12
C LYS A 327 23.41 6.41 32.47
N LYS A 328 24.19 7.05 33.34
CA LYS A 328 24.45 6.55 34.70
C LYS A 328 23.17 6.50 35.54
N LYS A 329 22.26 7.48 35.39
CA LYS A 329 20.95 7.48 36.07
C LYS A 329 20.09 6.30 35.62
N LEU A 330 19.98 6.06 34.32
CA LEU A 330 19.26 4.92 33.74
C LEU A 330 19.83 3.58 34.24
N GLN A 331 21.16 3.43 34.25
CA GLN A 331 21.79 2.20 34.74
C GLN A 331 21.48 1.92 36.21
N LYS A 332 21.47 2.96 37.09
CA LYS A 332 21.07 2.84 38.50
C LYS A 332 19.61 2.39 38.62
N LEU A 333 18.71 3.00 37.84
CA LEU A 333 17.29 2.62 37.81
C LEU A 333 17.10 1.16 37.40
N ARG A 334 17.74 0.72 36.30
CA ARG A 334 17.69 -0.69 35.85
C ARG A 334 18.19 -1.68 36.89
N LYS A 335 19.29 -1.34 37.62
CA LYS A 335 19.81 -2.16 38.73
C LYS A 335 18.82 -2.26 39.89
N ALA A 336 18.16 -1.16 40.27
CA ALA A 336 17.15 -1.14 41.33
C ALA A 336 15.94 -1.99 40.98
N LEU A 337 15.40 -1.84 39.75
CA LEU A 337 14.27 -2.63 39.24
C LEU A 337 14.60 -4.14 39.21
N LYS A 338 15.83 -4.50 38.78
CA LYS A 338 16.25 -5.91 38.78
C LYS A 338 16.32 -6.50 40.19
N ARG A 339 16.78 -5.74 41.18
CA ARG A 339 16.81 -6.15 42.59
C ARG A 339 15.40 -6.38 43.17
N ASN A 340 14.43 -5.54 42.79
CA ASN A 340 13.05 -5.68 43.28
C ASN A 340 12.29 -6.84 42.62
N ARG A 341 12.68 -7.28 41.40
CA ARG A 341 12.10 -8.47 40.74
C ARG A 341 12.69 -9.80 41.23
N SER A 342 13.84 -9.78 41.91
CA SER A 342 14.51 -10.96 42.47
C SER A 342 14.24 -11.15 43.96
N LYS A 343 13.40 -10.34 44.57
CA LYS A 343 12.78 -10.50 45.88
C LYS A 343 11.30 -10.90 45.72
#